data_ccc51d7d3bcf6d5bd9b236d084a094ea
#
_entry.id   ccc51d7d3bcf6d5bd9b236d084a094ea
#
_cell.length_a   1.000
_cell.length_b   1.000
_cell.length_c   1.000
_cell.angle_alpha   90.00
_cell.angle_beta   90.00
_cell.angle_gamma   90.00
#
_symmetry.space_group_name_H-M   'P 1'
#
loop_
_entity.id
_entity.type
_entity.pdbx_description
1 polymer ?
#
loop_
_entity_poly.entity_id
_entity_poly.type
_entity_poly.pdbx_seq_one_letter_code
_entity_poly.pdbx_strand_id
1 'polypeptide(L)'
;DIEVNLFRFVFPEHPLYLISRWSVGSDKDSIIKRSIFNGMGIVIWQDVFGSWRPFSEDQKREIKEYKNILLKYNACIFGRESVPIIDTLVPGLLCNQFSENPKSEMIYSFYNSTPKKICGSLLNLGDNLNKKCLQLYGSNGKFRIKNEDKTSIIQGEIDQNQVVMVLINY
;
A
#
# COMPACT_ATOMS: atom_id res chain seq x y z
N ASP A 1 12.97 7.85 0.49
CA ASP A 1 12.69 6.73 -0.42
C ASP A 1 12.10 5.57 0.36
N ILE A 2 11.09 4.90 -0.23
CA ILE A 2 10.52 3.67 0.31
C ILE A 2 11.26 2.48 -0.31
N GLU A 3 11.76 1.58 0.57
CA GLU A 3 12.38 0.33 0.15
C GLU A 3 11.33 -0.78 0.09
N VAL A 4 11.44 -1.64 -0.92
CA VAL A 4 10.65 -2.86 -1.02
C VAL A 4 11.25 -3.92 -0.09
N ASN A 5 10.44 -4.49 0.77
CA ASN A 5 10.89 -5.57 1.64
C ASN A 5 10.61 -6.94 0.98
N LEU A 6 11.58 -7.45 0.24
CA LEU A 6 11.43 -8.71 -0.49
C LEU A 6 11.17 -9.91 0.42
N PHE A 7 11.69 -9.91 1.67
CA PHE A 7 11.44 -10.99 2.62
C PHE A 7 9.94 -11.18 2.87
N ARG A 8 9.16 -10.09 2.90
CA ARG A 8 7.71 -10.11 3.08
C ARG A 8 6.98 -10.90 1.98
N PHE A 9 7.52 -10.90 0.76
CA PHE A 9 6.93 -11.59 -0.40
C PHE A 9 7.46 -13.01 -0.58
N VAL A 10 8.68 -13.29 -0.14
CA VAL A 10 9.28 -14.63 -0.20
C VAL A 10 8.73 -15.54 0.91
N PHE A 11 8.43 -14.97 2.07
CA PHE A 11 7.93 -15.69 3.25
C PHE A 11 6.61 -15.07 3.75
N PRO A 12 5.53 -15.13 2.97
CA PRO A 12 4.27 -14.44 3.28
C PRO A 12 3.60 -14.95 4.57
N GLU A 13 3.86 -16.18 4.98
CA GLU A 13 3.39 -16.77 6.23
C GLU A 13 4.07 -16.20 7.49
N HIS A 14 5.18 -15.47 7.32
CA HIS A 14 5.86 -14.79 8.42
C HIS A 14 5.52 -13.31 8.43
N PRO A 15 4.57 -12.86 9.27
CA PRO A 15 4.22 -11.45 9.34
C PRO A 15 5.41 -10.62 9.82
N LEU A 16 5.76 -9.61 9.05
CA LEU A 16 6.83 -8.68 9.36
C LEU A 16 6.28 -7.41 9.99
N TYR A 17 7.08 -6.85 10.89
CA TYR A 17 6.75 -5.60 11.58
C TYR A 17 7.93 -4.63 11.48
N LEU A 18 7.64 -3.37 11.19
CA LEU A 18 8.60 -2.28 11.35
C LEU A 18 8.52 -1.71 12.77
N ILE A 19 9.67 -1.58 13.40
CA ILE A 19 9.76 -0.99 14.74
C ILE A 19 9.94 0.52 14.60
N SER A 20 8.97 1.27 15.10
CA SER A 20 9.10 2.72 15.24
C SER A 20 9.98 3.04 16.45
N ARG A 21 11.23 3.43 16.19
CA ARG A 21 12.17 3.85 17.23
C ARG A 21 11.87 5.28 17.71
N TRP A 22 12.13 5.55 18.95
CA TRP A 22 12.03 6.87 19.58
C TRP A 22 13.26 7.76 19.34
N SER A 23 14.33 7.22 18.75
CA SER A 23 15.60 7.92 18.55
C SER A 23 15.46 9.19 17.72
N VAL A 24 16.32 10.16 18.00
CA VAL A 24 16.45 11.38 17.23
C VAL A 24 16.69 11.02 15.76
N GLY A 25 15.83 11.50 14.86
CA GLY A 25 15.96 11.25 13.42
C GLY A 25 15.10 10.11 12.86
N SER A 26 14.31 9.40 13.69
CA SER A 26 13.34 8.44 13.12
C SER A 26 12.23 9.19 12.40
N ASP A 27 12.18 9.04 11.09
CA ASP A 27 11.10 9.54 10.25
C ASP A 27 9.90 8.60 10.39
N LYS A 28 8.95 8.96 11.26
CA LYS A 28 7.75 8.17 11.53
C LYS A 28 6.83 8.07 10.33
N ASP A 29 6.76 9.12 9.52
CA ASP A 29 5.97 9.11 8.30
C ASP A 29 6.53 8.10 7.30
N SER A 30 7.85 8.00 7.18
CA SER A 30 8.50 6.99 6.35
C SER A 30 8.22 5.57 6.84
N ILE A 31 8.25 5.34 8.16
CA ILE A 31 7.93 4.02 8.74
C ILE A 31 6.48 3.63 8.45
N ILE A 32 5.53 4.55 8.63
CA ILE A 32 4.12 4.32 8.34
C ILE A 32 3.94 3.99 6.86
N LYS A 33 4.47 4.82 5.97
CA LYS A 33 4.38 4.62 4.52
C LYS A 33 5.03 3.30 4.06
N ARG A 34 6.22 2.97 4.60
CA ARG A 34 6.88 1.68 4.29
C ARG A 34 6.06 0.49 4.74
N SER A 35 5.46 0.57 5.93
CA SER A 35 4.58 -0.50 6.43
C SER A 35 3.39 -0.71 5.52
N ILE A 36 2.70 0.37 5.15
CA ILE A 36 1.53 0.33 4.27
C ILE A 36 1.91 -0.20 2.88
N PHE A 37 2.98 0.34 2.29
CA PHE A 37 3.41 -0.06 0.95
C PHE A 37 3.79 -1.54 0.87
N ASN A 38 4.45 -2.08 1.91
CA ASN A 38 4.89 -3.48 1.95
C ASN A 38 3.88 -4.44 2.63
N GLY A 39 2.73 -3.99 3.08
CA GLY A 39 1.77 -4.83 3.79
C GLY A 39 2.30 -5.35 5.13
N MET A 40 3.05 -4.53 5.88
CA MET A 40 3.73 -4.90 7.12
C MET A 40 3.05 -4.29 8.34
N GLY A 41 3.16 -4.95 9.50
CA GLY A 41 2.72 -4.37 10.76
C GLY A 41 3.65 -3.27 11.28
N ILE A 42 3.19 -2.52 12.28
CA ILE A 42 3.97 -1.48 12.97
C ILE A 42 4.04 -1.83 14.44
N VAL A 43 5.26 -1.93 14.99
CA VAL A 43 5.49 -2.02 16.44
C VAL A 43 5.72 -0.62 16.99
N ILE A 44 4.86 -0.21 17.91
CA ILE A 44 4.96 1.07 18.61
C ILE A 44 5.74 0.82 19.90
N TRP A 45 6.99 1.25 19.91
CA TRP A 45 7.89 1.01 21.04
C TRP A 45 7.87 2.13 22.11
N GLN A 46 7.08 3.17 21.90
CA GLN A 46 7.15 4.40 22.70
C GLN A 46 6.70 4.25 24.15
N ASP A 47 5.73 3.38 24.37
CA ASP A 47 5.10 3.24 25.70
C ASP A 47 5.95 2.46 26.70
N VAL A 48 7.00 1.77 26.24
CA VAL A 48 7.87 0.96 27.09
C VAL A 48 8.95 1.81 27.78
N PHE A 49 9.45 2.87 27.08
CA PHE A 49 10.56 3.70 27.57
C PHE A 49 10.21 5.19 27.70
N GLY A 50 8.93 5.52 27.64
CA GLY A 50 8.45 6.89 27.62
C GLY A 50 8.48 7.51 26.22
N SER A 51 7.60 8.45 25.99
CA SER A 51 7.40 9.07 24.70
C SER A 51 8.16 10.40 24.58
N TRP A 52 9.42 10.35 24.16
CA TRP A 52 10.20 11.56 23.89
C TRP A 52 9.70 12.29 22.63
N ARG A 53 9.15 11.55 21.68
CA ARG A 53 8.51 12.08 20.47
C ARG A 53 7.25 11.27 20.16
N PRO A 54 6.10 11.65 20.70
CA PRO A 54 4.84 10.95 20.44
C PRO A 54 4.48 11.04 18.94
N PHE A 55 3.70 10.08 18.47
CA PHE A 55 3.04 10.20 17.17
C PHE A 55 2.10 11.41 17.21
N SER A 56 2.07 12.19 16.12
CA SER A 56 1.07 13.22 15.92
C SER A 56 -0.34 12.61 15.83
N GLU A 57 -1.38 13.42 16.01
CA GLU A 57 -2.76 12.94 15.87
C GLU A 57 -3.05 12.43 14.44
N ASP A 58 -2.44 13.05 13.44
CA ASP A 58 -2.54 12.60 12.05
C ASP A 58 -1.90 11.23 11.86
N GLN A 59 -0.68 11.02 12.37
CA GLN A 59 0.00 9.73 12.32
C GLN A 59 -0.78 8.63 13.08
N LYS A 60 -1.36 8.95 14.23
CA LYS A 60 -2.21 8.02 14.98
C LYS A 60 -3.46 7.64 14.18
N ARG A 61 -4.07 8.60 13.49
CA ARG A 61 -5.22 8.36 12.61
C ARG A 61 -4.84 7.45 11.44
N GLU A 62 -3.71 7.70 10.77
CA GLU A 62 -3.20 6.87 9.69
C GLU A 62 -2.91 5.44 10.15
N ILE A 63 -2.23 5.26 11.29
CA ILE A 63 -1.96 3.95 11.88
C ILE A 63 -3.26 3.21 12.20
N LYS A 64 -4.25 3.90 12.76
CA LYS A 64 -5.57 3.31 13.08
C LYS A 64 -6.31 2.88 11.81
N GLU A 65 -6.31 3.71 10.78
CA GLU A 65 -6.91 3.39 9.48
C GLU A 65 -6.24 2.17 8.87
N TYR A 66 -4.92 2.16 8.78
CA TYR A 66 -4.16 1.04 8.26
C TYR A 66 -4.34 -0.25 9.07
N LYS A 67 -4.37 -0.18 10.40
CA LYS A 67 -4.70 -1.32 11.25
C LYS A 67 -6.04 -1.94 10.88
N ASN A 68 -7.06 -1.12 10.65
CA ASN A 68 -8.39 -1.62 10.25
C ASN A 68 -8.35 -2.33 8.88
N ILE A 69 -7.55 -1.83 7.95
CA ILE A 69 -7.32 -2.48 6.65
C ILE A 69 -6.63 -3.83 6.84
N LEU A 70 -5.55 -3.89 7.65
CA LEU A 70 -4.84 -5.14 7.96
C LEU A 70 -5.78 -6.18 8.58
N LEU A 71 -6.62 -5.79 9.52
CA LEU A 71 -7.57 -6.70 10.18
C LEU A 71 -8.65 -7.21 9.22
N LYS A 72 -9.17 -6.34 8.37
CA LYS A 72 -10.25 -6.68 7.44
C LYS A 72 -9.79 -7.52 6.27
N TYR A 73 -8.60 -7.23 5.74
CA TYR A 73 -8.07 -7.82 4.51
C TYR A 73 -6.81 -8.66 4.76
N ASN A 74 -6.67 -9.24 5.96
CA ASN A 74 -5.48 -9.97 6.36
C ASN A 74 -5.15 -11.13 5.40
N ALA A 75 -6.14 -11.91 4.98
CA ALA A 75 -5.94 -13.03 4.06
C ALA A 75 -5.37 -12.56 2.72
N CYS A 76 -5.86 -11.43 2.20
CA CYS A 76 -5.35 -10.86 0.95
C CYS A 76 -3.95 -10.27 1.14
N ILE A 77 -3.74 -9.43 2.17
CA ILE A 77 -2.45 -8.77 2.40
C ILE A 77 -1.36 -9.79 2.72
N PHE A 78 -1.62 -10.82 3.52
CA PHE A 78 -0.67 -11.89 3.84
C PHE A 78 -0.78 -13.09 2.90
N GLY A 79 -1.44 -12.94 1.78
CA GLY A 79 -1.67 -13.98 0.80
C GLY A 79 -0.39 -14.42 0.07
N ARG A 80 -0.34 -15.71 -0.29
CA ARG A 80 0.83 -16.35 -0.92
C ARG A 80 1.02 -15.95 -2.38
N GLU A 81 -0.03 -15.47 -3.04
CA GLU A 81 0.01 -15.02 -4.44
C GLU A 81 0.40 -13.53 -4.56
N SER A 82 1.03 -12.99 -3.50
CA SER A 82 1.49 -11.60 -3.49
C SER A 82 2.77 -11.43 -4.31
N VAL A 83 2.82 -10.36 -5.11
CA VAL A 83 3.93 -10.06 -6.02
C VAL A 83 4.48 -8.66 -5.74
N PRO A 84 5.80 -8.52 -5.45
CA PRO A 84 6.43 -7.22 -5.31
C PRO A 84 6.71 -6.58 -6.66
N ILE A 85 6.64 -5.28 -6.73
CA ILE A 85 7.06 -4.44 -7.87
C ILE A 85 6.56 -4.98 -9.21
N ILE A 86 5.25 -4.97 -9.37
CA ILE A 86 4.64 -5.23 -10.67
C ILE A 86 4.81 -4.02 -11.61
N ASP A 87 4.82 -4.29 -12.91
CA ASP A 87 4.97 -3.24 -13.93
C ASP A 87 3.79 -2.26 -13.92
N THR A 88 4.10 -0.98 -13.81
CA THR A 88 3.12 0.11 -13.89
C THR A 88 3.23 0.86 -15.22
N LEU A 89 2.19 1.62 -15.57
CA LEU A 89 2.16 2.41 -16.81
C LEU A 89 2.92 3.73 -16.69
N VAL A 90 3.41 4.08 -15.49
CA VAL A 90 4.06 5.37 -15.21
C VAL A 90 5.44 5.14 -14.61
N PRO A 91 6.52 5.62 -15.24
CA PRO A 91 7.86 5.55 -14.68
C PRO A 91 7.93 6.21 -13.28
N GLY A 92 8.56 5.54 -12.31
CA GLY A 92 8.68 6.02 -10.94
C GLY A 92 7.44 5.80 -10.06
N LEU A 93 6.39 5.20 -10.60
CA LEU A 93 5.31 4.65 -9.79
C LEU A 93 5.63 3.21 -9.44
N LEU A 94 5.82 2.92 -8.15
CA LEU A 94 6.04 1.57 -7.66
C LEU A 94 4.69 0.95 -7.25
N CYS A 95 4.53 -0.36 -7.47
CA CYS A 95 3.30 -1.06 -7.12
C CYS A 95 3.60 -2.46 -6.60
N ASN A 96 3.07 -2.79 -5.43
CA ASN A 96 3.00 -4.16 -4.92
C ASN A 96 1.57 -4.69 -5.08
N GLN A 97 1.45 -5.97 -5.41
CA GLN A 97 0.20 -6.69 -5.45
C GLN A 97 0.12 -7.65 -4.27
N PHE A 98 -1.00 -7.65 -3.57
CA PHE A 98 -1.31 -8.59 -2.49
C PHE A 98 -2.53 -9.42 -2.87
N SER A 99 -2.42 -10.74 -2.71
CA SER A 99 -3.52 -11.65 -2.99
C SER A 99 -3.30 -13.02 -2.34
N GLU A 100 -4.36 -13.62 -1.84
CA GLU A 100 -4.42 -15.05 -1.54
C GLU A 100 -5.00 -15.83 -2.72
N ASN A 101 -5.95 -15.21 -3.43
CA ASN A 101 -6.58 -15.77 -4.62
C ASN A 101 -6.82 -14.67 -5.67
N PRO A 102 -5.97 -14.58 -6.70
CA PRO A 102 -6.06 -13.54 -7.73
C PRO A 102 -7.38 -13.53 -8.52
N LYS A 103 -8.18 -14.60 -8.43
CA LYS A 103 -9.49 -14.68 -9.10
C LYS A 103 -10.64 -14.08 -8.29
N SER A 104 -10.41 -13.72 -7.03
CA SER A 104 -11.45 -13.18 -6.17
C SER A 104 -11.19 -11.74 -5.77
N GLU A 105 -10.03 -11.48 -5.17
CA GLU A 105 -9.72 -10.20 -4.54
C GLU A 105 -8.23 -9.90 -4.65
N MET A 106 -7.89 -8.67 -5.02
CA MET A 106 -6.51 -8.19 -5.06
C MET A 106 -6.40 -6.80 -4.46
N ILE A 107 -5.35 -6.56 -3.68
CA ILE A 107 -5.00 -5.23 -3.19
C ILE A 107 -3.72 -4.79 -3.88
N TYR A 108 -3.75 -3.59 -4.45
CA TYR A 108 -2.60 -2.92 -5.02
C TYR A 108 -2.17 -1.79 -4.10
N SER A 109 -0.91 -1.81 -3.69
CA SER A 109 -0.29 -0.73 -2.94
C SER A 109 0.65 0.04 -3.85
N PHE A 110 0.31 1.29 -4.14
CA PHE A 110 1.08 2.19 -4.99
C PHE A 110 1.92 3.14 -4.14
N TYR A 111 3.12 3.45 -4.60
CA TYR A 111 3.96 4.52 -4.08
C TYR A 111 4.49 5.39 -5.21
N ASN A 112 4.20 6.68 -5.14
CA ASN A 112 4.74 7.66 -6.09
C ASN A 112 6.11 8.14 -5.62
N SER A 113 7.18 7.62 -6.24
CA SER A 113 8.56 8.02 -5.96
C SER A 113 9.01 9.24 -6.77
N THR A 114 8.15 9.79 -7.62
CA THR A 114 8.48 10.95 -8.47
C THR A 114 8.32 12.27 -7.70
N PRO A 115 8.98 13.34 -8.14
CA PRO A 115 8.83 14.67 -7.53
C PRO A 115 7.53 15.39 -7.89
N LYS A 116 6.62 14.72 -8.62
CA LYS A 116 5.37 15.31 -9.13
C LYS A 116 4.19 14.41 -8.82
N LYS A 117 3.01 15.01 -8.77
CA LYS A 117 1.75 14.29 -8.77
C LYS A 117 1.59 13.48 -10.05
N ILE A 118 1.22 12.21 -9.90
CA ILE A 118 0.85 11.31 -11.01
C ILE A 118 -0.67 11.35 -11.16
N CYS A 119 -1.15 11.53 -12.39
CA CYS A 119 -2.57 11.50 -12.74
C CYS A 119 -2.78 10.70 -14.03
N GLY A 120 -3.81 9.87 -14.07
CA GLY A 120 -4.20 9.13 -15.27
C GLY A 120 -4.13 7.62 -15.12
N SER A 121 -3.72 6.92 -16.18
CA SER A 121 -3.62 5.46 -16.23
C SER A 121 -2.38 4.98 -15.47
N LEU A 122 -2.59 4.13 -14.46
CA LEU A 122 -1.56 3.72 -13.51
C LEU A 122 -1.09 2.27 -13.72
N LEU A 123 -2.05 1.36 -13.93
CA LEU A 123 -1.80 -0.08 -14.00
C LEU A 123 -2.77 -0.76 -14.96
N ASN A 124 -2.25 -1.64 -15.80
CA ASN A 124 -3.04 -2.53 -16.66
C ASN A 124 -3.35 -3.82 -15.89
N LEU A 125 -4.63 -4.14 -15.74
CA LEU A 125 -5.12 -5.34 -15.04
C LEU A 125 -5.35 -6.54 -15.98
N GLY A 126 -5.02 -6.41 -17.26
CA GLY A 126 -5.32 -7.42 -18.28
C GLY A 126 -6.79 -7.43 -18.68
N ASP A 127 -7.33 -8.64 -18.93
CA ASP A 127 -8.64 -8.83 -19.53
C ASP A 127 -9.76 -8.02 -18.89
N ASN A 128 -10.68 -7.57 -19.75
CA ASN A 128 -11.84 -6.78 -19.35
C ASN A 128 -12.88 -7.67 -18.63
N LEU A 129 -12.69 -7.79 -17.33
CA LEU A 129 -13.63 -8.42 -16.41
C LEU A 129 -14.41 -7.33 -15.67
N ASN A 130 -15.62 -7.65 -15.20
CA ASN A 130 -16.46 -6.74 -14.39
C ASN A 130 -15.81 -6.48 -13.01
N LYS A 131 -14.71 -5.73 -13.01
CA LYS A 131 -13.92 -5.42 -11.83
C LYS A 131 -14.47 -4.17 -11.14
N LYS A 132 -14.52 -4.20 -9.82
CA LYS A 132 -14.84 -3.03 -8.99
C LYS A 132 -13.58 -2.54 -8.29
N CYS A 133 -13.43 -1.23 -8.25
CA CYS A 133 -12.30 -0.56 -7.60
C CYS A 133 -12.79 0.17 -6.34
N LEU A 134 -12.12 -0.07 -5.22
CA LEU A 134 -12.36 0.61 -3.95
C LEU A 134 -11.01 1.10 -3.40
N GLN A 135 -10.90 2.40 -3.18
CA GLN A 135 -9.75 2.95 -2.46
C GLN A 135 -9.86 2.58 -0.97
N LEU A 136 -8.83 1.94 -0.43
CA LEU A 136 -8.75 1.53 0.98
C LEU A 136 -7.98 2.55 1.83
N TYR A 137 -6.90 3.12 1.28
CA TYR A 137 -6.02 4.04 1.99
C TYR A 137 -5.45 5.11 1.04
N GLY A 138 -5.11 6.26 1.60
CA GLY A 138 -4.45 7.37 0.92
C GLY A 138 -5.36 8.56 0.66
N SER A 139 -4.77 9.68 0.24
CA SER A 139 -5.51 10.91 0.00
C SER A 139 -6.44 10.79 -1.19
N ASN A 140 -7.44 11.61 -1.20
CA ASN A 140 -8.61 11.86 -2.05
C ASN A 140 -8.52 11.64 -3.59
N GLY A 141 -7.63 10.74 -4.04
CA GLY A 141 -7.57 10.31 -5.44
C GLY A 141 -8.84 9.54 -5.81
N LYS A 142 -9.50 9.94 -6.86
CA LYS A 142 -10.65 9.20 -7.39
C LYS A 142 -10.13 8.02 -8.22
N PHE A 143 -9.93 6.88 -7.58
CA PHE A 143 -9.56 5.66 -8.29
C PHE A 143 -10.77 5.05 -8.97
N ARG A 144 -10.58 4.63 -10.21
CA ARG A 144 -11.61 3.96 -11.01
C ARG A 144 -10.98 2.96 -11.98
N ILE A 145 -11.79 2.03 -12.44
CA ILE A 145 -11.42 1.17 -13.57
C ILE A 145 -11.96 1.80 -14.84
N LYS A 146 -11.08 1.96 -15.83
CA LYS A 146 -11.44 2.27 -17.20
C LYS A 146 -11.26 1.01 -18.02
N ASN A 147 -12.32 0.62 -18.73
CA ASN A 147 -12.25 -0.49 -19.69
C ASN A 147 -11.94 0.08 -21.06
N GLU A 148 -10.84 -0.38 -21.66
CA GLU A 148 -10.38 -0.02 -22.99
C GLU A 148 -10.25 -1.30 -23.82
N ASP A 149 -11.02 -1.41 -24.91
CA ASP A 149 -11.08 -2.58 -25.80
C ASP A 149 -11.26 -3.89 -25.03
N LYS A 150 -10.17 -4.63 -24.81
CA LYS A 150 -10.16 -5.91 -24.09
C LYS A 150 -9.47 -5.84 -22.73
N THR A 151 -9.05 -4.66 -22.28
CA THR A 151 -8.26 -4.51 -21.06
C THR A 151 -8.93 -3.60 -20.04
N SER A 152 -8.68 -3.87 -18.75
CA SER A 152 -9.09 -3.02 -17.64
C SER A 152 -7.87 -2.27 -17.10
N ILE A 153 -7.99 -0.96 -16.90
CA ILE A 153 -6.92 -0.09 -16.44
C ILE A 153 -7.34 0.62 -15.17
N ILE A 154 -6.50 0.56 -14.13
CA ILE A 154 -6.67 1.42 -12.95
C ILE A 154 -6.24 2.84 -13.34
N GLN A 155 -7.17 3.78 -13.16
CA GLN A 155 -6.90 5.21 -13.26
C GLN A 155 -7.06 5.87 -11.89
N GLY A 156 -6.23 6.87 -11.62
CA GLY A 156 -6.31 7.61 -10.36
C GLY A 156 -5.29 8.74 -10.29
N GLU A 157 -5.18 9.30 -9.10
CA GLU A 157 -4.25 10.37 -8.77
C GLU A 157 -3.47 10.01 -7.51
N ILE A 158 -2.15 10.22 -7.53
CA ILE A 158 -1.26 9.95 -6.39
C ILE A 158 -0.29 11.12 -6.27
N ASP A 159 -0.35 11.82 -5.15
CA ASP A 159 0.56 12.93 -4.90
C ASP A 159 2.00 12.43 -4.65
N GLN A 160 2.97 13.35 -4.76
CA GLN A 160 4.38 13.06 -4.51
C GLN A 160 4.59 12.42 -3.14
N ASN A 161 5.43 11.39 -3.06
CA ASN A 161 5.78 10.67 -1.83
C ASN A 161 4.57 10.07 -1.07
N GLN A 162 3.46 9.83 -1.75
CA GLN A 162 2.30 9.19 -1.15
C GLN A 162 2.21 7.71 -1.44
N VAL A 163 1.64 6.98 -0.47
CA VAL A 163 1.20 5.59 -0.60
C VAL A 163 -0.31 5.57 -0.70
N VAL A 164 -0.83 4.75 -1.61
CA VAL A 164 -2.26 4.51 -1.78
C VAL A 164 -2.51 3.02 -1.88
N MET A 165 -3.54 2.51 -1.21
CA MET A 165 -4.00 1.14 -1.39
C MET A 165 -5.37 1.10 -2.06
N VAL A 166 -5.50 0.23 -3.04
CA VAL A 166 -6.72 0.04 -3.84
C VAL A 166 -7.08 -1.43 -3.86
N LEU A 167 -8.33 -1.75 -3.54
CA LEU A 167 -8.90 -3.08 -3.64
C LEU A 167 -9.58 -3.25 -4.99
N ILE A 168 -9.30 -4.36 -5.65
CA ILE A 168 -9.97 -4.81 -6.87
C ILE A 168 -10.70 -6.12 -6.58
N ASN A 169 -12.01 -6.12 -6.76
CA ASN A 169 -12.88 -7.29 -6.66
C ASN A 169 -13.35 -7.70 -8.06
N TYR A 170 -13.46 -9.00 -8.28
CA TYR A 170 -13.93 -9.63 -9.53
C TYR A 170 -15.39 -9.98 -9.45
#